data_4e42cdf2c6eb10faf5690cffb86720fd
#
_entry.id   4e42cdf2c6eb10faf5690cffb86720fd
#
_cell.length_a   1.000
_cell.length_b   1.000
_cell.length_c   1.000
_cell.angle_alpha   90.00
_cell.angle_beta   90.00
_cell.angle_gamma   90.00
#
_symmetry.space_group_name_H-M   'P 1'
#
loop_
_entity.id
_entity.type
_entity.pdbx_description
1 polymer ?
#
loop_
_entity_poly.entity_id
_entity_poly.type
_entity_poly.pdbx_seq_one_letter_code
_entity_poly.pdbx_strand_id
1 'polypeptide(L)'
;CRLSGVGWSMADKADYILRNDEVDLAFQPELNTYHDRTTAQLVLRDMRLTHDYKPTLTRNDMVDIYKVLKTYVGEGRRTVSDTRRYMLDAVTLIDGHDVLTALQVFKELGILVTASDDEDIYYEMPTQGSKLSLNDSPTFRAVGSGL
;
A
#
# COMPACT_ATOMS: atom_id res chain seq x y z
N CYS A 1 14.35 1.54 -22.88
CA CYS A 1 13.47 0.51 -23.45
C CYS A 1 12.20 0.40 -22.59
N ARG A 2 11.04 0.31 -23.22
CA ARG A 2 9.75 0.10 -22.53
C ARG A 2 9.19 -1.26 -22.94
N LEU A 3 8.91 -2.10 -21.97
CA LEU A 3 8.27 -3.40 -22.16
C LEU A 3 6.93 -3.41 -21.42
N SER A 4 5.95 -4.05 -22.04
CA SER A 4 4.65 -4.26 -21.40
C SER A 4 4.62 -5.64 -20.75
N GLY A 5 4.02 -5.72 -19.57
CA GLY A 5 3.90 -6.96 -18.83
C GLY A 5 2.57 -7.05 -18.10
N VAL A 6 2.21 -8.27 -17.73
CA VAL A 6 1.02 -8.58 -16.93
C VAL A 6 1.42 -9.49 -15.78
N GLY A 7 0.92 -9.22 -14.58
CA GLY A 7 1.12 -10.05 -13.38
C GLY A 7 -0.22 -10.45 -12.80
N TRP A 8 -0.56 -11.73 -12.86
CA TRP A 8 -1.79 -12.26 -12.29
C TRP A 8 -1.63 -12.50 -10.79
N SER A 9 -2.63 -12.12 -9.99
CA SER A 9 -2.63 -12.30 -8.53
C SER A 9 -1.45 -11.62 -7.80
N MET A 10 -0.99 -10.47 -8.30
CA MET A 10 0.14 -9.71 -7.73
C MET A 10 -0.27 -8.37 -7.11
N ALA A 11 -1.56 -8.12 -6.98
CA ALA A 11 -2.05 -6.86 -6.41
C ALA A 11 -1.45 -6.59 -5.01
N ASP A 12 -1.45 -7.60 -4.14
CA ASP A 12 -0.91 -7.48 -2.77
C ASP A 12 0.59 -7.12 -2.78
N LYS A 13 1.36 -7.68 -3.72
CA LYS A 13 2.79 -7.36 -3.86
C LYS A 13 3.00 -5.97 -4.44
N ALA A 14 2.21 -5.58 -5.43
CA ALA A 14 2.26 -4.25 -6.03
C ALA A 14 1.90 -3.15 -5.03
N ASP A 15 1.09 -3.47 -4.04
CA ASP A 15 0.65 -2.54 -3.00
C ASP A 15 1.77 -1.97 -2.14
N TYR A 16 2.89 -2.66 -2.02
CA TYR A 16 4.06 -2.23 -1.26
C TYR A 16 5.17 -1.60 -2.11
N ILE A 17 4.98 -1.49 -3.44
CA ILE A 17 5.97 -0.93 -4.35
C ILE A 17 5.59 0.51 -4.70
N LEU A 18 6.52 1.42 -4.49
CA LEU A 18 6.41 2.82 -4.85
C LEU A 18 7.02 3.09 -6.23
N ARG A 19 6.66 4.21 -6.84
CA ARG A 19 7.02 4.54 -8.22
C ARG A 19 8.53 4.54 -8.51
N ASN A 20 9.34 4.86 -7.52
CA ASN A 20 10.80 4.99 -7.67
C ASN A 20 11.57 3.84 -7.01
N ASP A 21 10.88 2.79 -6.56
CA ASP A 21 11.55 1.64 -5.99
C ASP A 21 12.29 0.84 -7.03
N GLU A 22 13.42 0.26 -6.61
CA GLU A 22 14.11 -0.78 -7.35
C GLU A 22 13.50 -2.13 -6.99
N VAL A 23 13.14 -2.89 -8.02
CA VAL A 23 12.47 -4.18 -7.86
C VAL A 23 13.16 -5.28 -8.64
N ASP A 24 13.26 -6.45 -8.03
CA ASP A 24 13.61 -7.69 -8.71
C ASP A 24 12.35 -8.30 -9.29
N LEU A 25 12.37 -8.62 -10.58
CA LEU A 25 11.25 -9.22 -11.30
C LEU A 25 11.64 -10.61 -11.82
N ALA A 26 10.83 -11.61 -11.51
CA ALA A 26 10.85 -12.89 -12.21
C ALA A 26 9.75 -12.89 -13.26
N PHE A 27 10.09 -13.08 -14.52
CA PHE A 27 9.13 -13.05 -15.61
C PHE A 27 9.44 -14.11 -16.68
N GLN A 28 8.41 -14.42 -17.46
CA GLN A 28 8.50 -15.27 -18.64
C GLN A 28 8.11 -14.43 -19.86
N PRO A 29 8.98 -14.32 -20.88
CA PRO A 29 8.59 -13.65 -22.12
C PRO A 29 7.62 -14.55 -22.90
N GLU A 30 6.54 -13.96 -23.41
CA GLU A 30 5.55 -14.62 -24.23
C GLU A 30 5.25 -13.79 -25.48
N LEU A 31 4.90 -14.47 -26.57
CA LEU A 31 4.38 -13.82 -27.76
C LEU A 31 2.85 -13.84 -27.71
N ASN A 32 2.26 -12.66 -27.71
CA ASN A 32 0.80 -12.49 -27.77
C ASN A 32 0.41 -12.08 -29.18
N THR A 33 -0.40 -12.92 -29.85
CA THR A 33 -0.94 -12.63 -31.17
C THR A 33 -2.41 -12.29 -31.05
N TYR A 34 -2.75 -11.04 -31.38
CA TYR A 34 -4.12 -10.54 -31.38
C TYR A 34 -4.36 -9.72 -32.66
N HIS A 35 -5.43 -10.05 -33.42
CA HIS A 35 -5.75 -9.44 -34.71
C HIS A 35 -4.55 -9.36 -35.67
N ASP A 36 -3.90 -10.49 -35.95
CA ASP A 36 -2.73 -10.64 -36.84
C ASP A 36 -1.50 -9.78 -36.45
N ARG A 37 -1.50 -9.22 -35.24
CA ARG A 37 -0.33 -8.53 -34.67
C ARG A 37 0.28 -9.37 -33.55
N THR A 38 1.55 -9.67 -33.70
CA THR A 38 2.32 -10.39 -32.68
C THR A 38 3.15 -9.37 -31.91
N THR A 39 2.97 -9.33 -30.59
CA THR A 39 3.73 -8.47 -29.67
C THR A 39 4.37 -9.33 -28.59
N ALA A 40 5.60 -8.96 -28.22
CA ALA A 40 6.23 -9.56 -27.06
C ALA A 40 5.65 -8.92 -25.79
N GLN A 41 5.27 -9.74 -24.83
CA GLN A 41 4.85 -9.29 -23.48
C GLN A 41 5.60 -10.09 -22.43
N LEU A 42 5.72 -9.51 -21.24
CA LEU A 42 6.27 -10.17 -20.06
C LEU A 42 5.13 -10.69 -19.18
N VAL A 43 5.16 -11.97 -18.84
CA VAL A 43 4.27 -12.53 -17.82
C VAL A 43 5.06 -12.58 -16.52
N LEU A 44 4.70 -11.70 -15.58
CA LEU A 44 5.34 -11.63 -14.27
C LEU A 44 4.95 -12.87 -13.46
N ARG A 45 5.96 -13.51 -12.89
CA ARG A 45 5.82 -14.69 -12.02
C ARG A 45 6.05 -14.34 -10.56
N ASP A 46 6.95 -13.38 -10.30
CA ASP A 46 7.23 -12.87 -8.97
C ASP A 46 7.80 -11.45 -9.03
N MET A 47 7.69 -10.74 -7.92
CA MET A 47 8.15 -9.37 -7.77
C MET A 47 8.47 -9.10 -6.31
N ARG A 48 9.60 -8.44 -6.04
CA ARG A 48 9.98 -8.01 -4.70
C ARG A 48 10.83 -6.73 -4.77
N LEU A 49 10.91 -6.01 -3.66
CA LEU A 49 11.88 -4.93 -3.54
C LEU A 49 13.30 -5.50 -3.58
N THR A 50 14.21 -4.84 -4.31
CA THR A 50 15.63 -5.22 -4.37
C THR A 50 16.31 -5.08 -3.02
N HIS A 51 15.85 -4.12 -2.22
CA HIS A 51 16.33 -3.87 -0.86
C HIS A 51 15.18 -3.95 0.15
N ASP A 52 15.43 -4.62 1.27
CA ASP A 52 14.47 -4.66 2.37
C ASP A 52 14.29 -3.26 2.96
N TYR A 53 13.07 -2.78 2.95
CA TYR A 53 12.72 -1.54 3.62
C TYR A 53 12.56 -1.78 5.13
N LYS A 54 13.21 -0.94 5.94
CA LYS A 54 13.06 -0.95 7.40
C LYS A 54 12.27 0.28 7.83
N PRO A 55 11.03 0.13 8.28
CA PRO A 55 10.23 1.26 8.75
C PRO A 55 10.88 1.98 9.91
N THR A 56 10.78 3.32 9.91
CA THR A 56 11.33 4.20 10.95
C THR A 56 10.25 5.01 11.68
N LEU A 57 9.00 4.60 11.57
CA LEU A 57 7.83 5.28 12.11
C LEU A 57 7.94 5.57 13.60
N THR A 58 7.81 6.82 13.94
CA THR A 58 7.65 7.26 15.33
C THR A 58 6.16 7.42 15.70
N ARG A 59 5.88 7.58 16.99
CA ARG A 59 4.54 7.91 17.46
C ARG A 59 4.02 9.23 16.89
N ASN A 60 4.89 10.23 16.72
CA ASN A 60 4.51 11.53 16.15
C ASN A 60 4.13 11.38 14.68
N ASP A 61 4.90 10.60 13.91
CA ASP A 61 4.57 10.32 12.50
C ASP A 61 3.19 9.68 12.38
N MET A 62 2.88 8.71 13.26
CA MET A 62 1.56 8.07 13.29
C MET A 62 0.43 9.06 13.55
N VAL A 63 0.65 10.04 14.45
CA VAL A 63 -0.34 11.10 14.74
C VAL A 63 -0.54 12.00 13.53
N ASP A 64 0.53 12.39 12.86
CA ASP A 64 0.43 13.30 11.70
C ASP A 64 -0.20 12.61 10.49
N ILE A 65 0.18 11.36 10.22
CA ILE A 65 -0.46 10.54 9.18
C ILE A 65 -1.95 10.33 9.50
N TYR A 66 -2.30 10.06 10.76
CA TYR A 66 -3.70 9.91 11.18
C TYR A 66 -4.54 11.16 10.94
N LYS A 67 -4.01 12.36 11.23
CA LYS A 67 -4.72 13.63 10.98
C LYS A 67 -5.04 13.81 9.50
N VAL A 68 -4.07 13.55 8.62
CA VAL A 68 -4.26 13.63 7.16
C VAL A 68 -5.28 12.60 6.71
N LEU A 69 -5.16 11.34 7.14
CA LEU A 69 -6.09 10.27 6.82
C LEU A 69 -7.52 10.61 7.26
N LYS A 70 -7.70 11.08 8.50
CA LYS A 70 -9.00 11.48 9.04
C LYS A 70 -9.63 12.63 8.25
N THR A 71 -8.84 13.58 7.81
CA THR A 71 -9.33 14.69 6.98
C THR A 71 -9.81 14.20 5.61
N TYR A 72 -9.14 13.23 5.02
CA TYR A 72 -9.46 12.73 3.68
C TYR A 72 -10.61 11.71 3.67
N VAL A 73 -10.57 10.72 4.53
CA VAL A 73 -11.61 9.68 4.60
C VAL A 73 -12.85 10.20 5.33
N GLY A 74 -12.64 10.88 6.47
CA GLY A 74 -13.71 11.49 7.27
C GLY A 74 -14.79 10.50 7.71
N GLU A 75 -16.04 10.91 7.61
CA GLU A 75 -17.23 10.08 7.89
C GLU A 75 -17.74 9.31 6.64
N GLY A 76 -17.02 9.41 5.52
CA GLY A 76 -17.38 8.77 4.26
C GLY A 76 -16.57 7.51 4.00
N ARG A 77 -16.64 7.07 2.74
CA ARG A 77 -15.81 6.00 2.23
C ARG A 77 -15.00 6.51 1.04
N ARG A 78 -13.78 6.01 0.89
CA ARG A 78 -12.86 6.32 -0.21
C ARG A 78 -12.26 5.03 -0.73
N THR A 79 -12.03 4.94 -2.04
CA THR A 79 -11.36 3.75 -2.58
C THR A 79 -9.98 3.59 -1.95
N VAL A 80 -9.53 2.35 -1.82
CA VAL A 80 -8.19 2.03 -1.30
C VAL A 80 -7.11 2.69 -2.15
N SER A 81 -7.24 2.61 -3.48
CA SER A 81 -6.28 3.18 -4.44
C SER A 81 -6.18 4.70 -4.35
N ASP A 82 -7.32 5.40 -4.28
CA ASP A 82 -7.33 6.87 -4.15
C ASP A 82 -6.78 7.33 -2.80
N THR A 83 -7.13 6.61 -1.72
CA THR A 83 -6.62 6.92 -0.39
C THR A 83 -5.11 6.78 -0.34
N ARG A 84 -4.56 5.70 -0.86
CA ARG A 84 -3.09 5.49 -0.90
C ARG A 84 -2.41 6.58 -1.71
N ARG A 85 -2.89 6.87 -2.91
CA ARG A 85 -2.35 7.95 -3.75
C ARG A 85 -2.39 9.29 -3.02
N TYR A 86 -3.55 9.65 -2.45
CA TYR A 86 -3.69 10.89 -1.70
C TYR A 86 -2.72 10.97 -0.52
N MET A 87 -2.60 9.91 0.28
CA MET A 87 -1.71 9.89 1.44
C MET A 87 -0.25 10.04 1.05
N LEU A 88 0.20 9.38 -0.01
CA LEU A 88 1.57 9.50 -0.51
C LEU A 88 1.86 10.91 -1.07
N ASP A 89 0.88 11.57 -1.66
CA ASP A 89 1.02 12.93 -2.19
C ASP A 89 0.94 14.01 -1.08
N ALA A 90 0.12 13.79 -0.05
CA ALA A 90 -0.11 14.76 1.02
C ALA A 90 0.92 14.70 2.15
N VAL A 91 1.46 13.52 2.44
CA VAL A 91 2.44 13.29 3.52
C VAL A 91 3.85 13.26 2.94
N THR A 92 4.42 14.44 2.67
CA THR A 92 5.70 14.56 1.94
C THR A 92 6.95 14.56 2.83
N LEU A 93 6.80 14.72 4.15
CA LEU A 93 7.91 14.77 5.10
C LEU A 93 8.26 13.39 5.71
N ILE A 94 7.44 12.38 5.43
CA ILE A 94 7.59 11.02 5.91
C ILE A 94 7.81 10.12 4.68
N ASP A 95 8.68 9.15 4.80
CA ASP A 95 8.94 8.21 3.70
C ASP A 95 7.65 7.49 3.27
N GLY A 96 7.48 7.27 1.97
CA GLY A 96 6.26 6.66 1.43
C GLY A 96 5.99 5.25 1.96
N HIS A 97 7.04 4.45 2.21
CA HIS A 97 6.90 3.12 2.82
C HIS A 97 6.46 3.21 4.29
N ASP A 98 6.91 4.24 5.02
CA ASP A 98 6.41 4.52 6.37
C ASP A 98 4.93 4.90 6.34
N VAL A 99 4.49 5.70 5.36
CA VAL A 99 3.07 6.03 5.17
C VAL A 99 2.24 4.76 4.92
N LEU A 100 2.69 3.86 4.03
CA LEU A 100 2.01 2.60 3.76
C LEU A 100 1.98 1.68 4.99
N THR A 101 3.09 1.63 5.74
CA THR A 101 3.18 0.87 7.00
C THR A 101 2.20 1.43 8.04
N ALA A 102 2.06 2.75 8.14
CA ALA A 102 1.09 3.39 9.02
C ALA A 102 -0.37 3.03 8.66
N LEU A 103 -0.71 2.99 7.37
CA LEU A 103 -2.04 2.53 6.93
C LEU A 103 -2.30 1.07 7.37
N GLN A 104 -1.29 0.20 7.28
CA GLN A 104 -1.39 -1.18 7.78
C GLN A 104 -1.61 -1.22 9.30
N VAL A 105 -0.88 -0.42 10.08
CA VAL A 105 -1.07 -0.30 11.52
C VAL A 105 -2.50 0.16 11.85
N PHE A 106 -3.03 1.15 11.14
CA PHE A 106 -4.41 1.62 11.35
C PHE A 106 -5.46 0.55 11.02
N LYS A 107 -5.20 -0.32 10.02
CA LYS A 107 -6.06 -1.48 9.74
C LYS A 107 -6.03 -2.49 10.88
N GLU A 108 -4.85 -2.84 11.39
CA GLU A 108 -4.69 -3.77 12.51
C GLU A 108 -5.38 -3.28 13.79
N LEU A 109 -5.39 -1.98 14.02
CA LEU A 109 -6.05 -1.34 15.16
C LEU A 109 -7.56 -1.12 14.96
N GLY A 110 -8.12 -1.42 13.77
CA GLY A 110 -9.51 -1.16 13.46
C GLY A 110 -9.87 0.33 13.32
N ILE A 111 -8.86 1.20 13.22
CA ILE A 111 -9.04 2.63 12.92
C ILE A 111 -9.47 2.81 11.47
N LEU A 112 -8.93 1.96 10.60
CA LEU A 112 -9.23 1.89 9.18
C LEU A 112 -9.77 0.50 8.87
N VAL A 113 -10.96 0.41 8.31
CA VAL A 113 -11.56 -0.85 7.90
C VAL A 113 -11.80 -0.87 6.41
N THR A 114 -11.76 -2.06 5.82
CA THR A 114 -12.06 -2.25 4.41
C THR A 114 -13.50 -2.71 4.23
N ALA A 115 -14.21 -2.09 3.30
CA ALA A 115 -15.49 -2.53 2.81
C ALA A 115 -15.37 -2.74 1.30
N SER A 116 -16.09 -3.70 0.75
CA SER A 116 -16.13 -3.97 -0.68
C SER A 116 -17.55 -3.89 -1.21
N ASP A 117 -17.70 -3.41 -2.42
CA ASP A 117 -18.87 -3.63 -3.25
C ASP A 117 -18.47 -4.42 -4.52
N ASP A 118 -19.37 -4.53 -5.50
CA ASP A 118 -19.15 -5.39 -6.66
C ASP A 118 -17.95 -4.97 -7.54
N GLU A 119 -17.50 -3.72 -7.45
CA GLU A 119 -16.49 -3.14 -8.34
C GLU A 119 -15.20 -2.72 -7.62
N ASP A 120 -15.31 -2.23 -6.37
CA ASP A 120 -14.19 -1.57 -5.67
C ASP A 120 -14.06 -1.98 -4.21
N ILE A 121 -12.85 -1.78 -3.67
CA ILE A 121 -12.56 -1.89 -2.24
C ILE A 121 -12.36 -0.48 -1.68
N TYR A 122 -13.06 -0.20 -0.57
CA TYR A 122 -13.08 1.11 0.08
C TYR A 122 -12.47 1.05 1.47
N TYR A 123 -11.93 2.18 1.89
CA TYR A 123 -11.62 2.46 3.28
C TYR A 123 -12.73 3.28 3.95
N GLU A 124 -13.02 2.90 5.19
CA GLU A 124 -13.91 3.59 6.10
C GLU A 124 -13.22 3.77 7.45
N MET A 125 -13.54 4.84 8.16
CA MET A 125 -13.06 5.08 9.52
C MET A 125 -14.25 5.00 10.48
N PRO A 126 -14.46 3.85 11.15
CA PRO A 126 -15.54 3.71 12.10
C PRO A 126 -15.36 4.62 13.31
N THR A 127 -16.47 5.03 13.91
CA THR A 127 -16.42 5.81 15.16
C THR A 127 -15.74 4.98 16.26
N GLN A 128 -14.65 5.49 16.80
CA GLN A 128 -13.89 4.80 17.84
C GLN A 128 -14.65 4.86 19.18
N GLY A 129 -14.95 3.69 19.75
CA GLY A 129 -15.62 3.58 21.05
C GLY A 129 -14.69 3.45 22.25
N SER A 130 -13.39 3.23 22.02
CA SER A 130 -12.41 2.98 23.10
C SER A 130 -11.06 3.59 22.76
N LYS A 131 -10.24 3.79 23.82
CA LYS A 131 -8.85 4.23 23.66
C LYS A 131 -8.02 3.07 23.09
N LEU A 132 -7.38 3.31 21.96
CA LEU A 132 -6.50 2.35 21.28
C LEU A 132 -5.04 2.61 21.65
N SER A 133 -4.25 1.55 21.69
CA SER A 133 -2.80 1.62 21.87
C SER A 133 -2.09 1.21 20.60
N LEU A 134 -1.11 1.97 20.14
CA LEU A 134 -0.27 1.59 19.00
C LEU A 134 0.45 0.25 19.22
N ASN A 135 0.73 -0.08 20.50
CA ASN A 135 1.37 -1.34 20.86
C ASN A 135 0.46 -2.59 20.66
N ASP A 136 -0.84 -2.40 20.40
CA ASP A 136 -1.74 -3.50 20.07
C ASP A 136 -1.54 -3.95 18.60
N SER A 137 -0.90 -3.12 17.75
CA SER A 137 -0.53 -3.51 16.38
C SER A 137 0.75 -4.36 16.36
N PRO A 138 0.72 -5.55 15.78
CA PRO A 138 1.92 -6.37 15.54
C PRO A 138 2.95 -5.63 14.68
N THR A 139 2.50 -4.95 13.62
CA THR A 139 3.36 -4.18 12.70
C THR A 139 4.07 -3.05 13.44
N PHE A 140 3.37 -2.26 14.27
CA PHE A 140 3.99 -1.18 15.02
C PHE A 140 5.03 -1.68 16.04
N ARG A 141 4.76 -2.81 16.71
CA ARG A 141 5.74 -3.44 17.60
C ARG A 141 6.99 -3.89 16.86
N ALA A 142 6.85 -4.43 15.64
CA ALA A 142 7.98 -4.84 14.83
C ALA A 142 8.87 -3.66 14.42
N VAL A 143 8.28 -2.49 14.11
CA VAL A 143 9.02 -1.24 13.85
C VAL A 143 9.85 -0.84 15.07
N GLY A 144 9.26 -0.86 16.28
CA GLY A 144 9.94 -0.51 17.53
C GLY A 144 11.00 -1.51 17.98
N SER A 145 10.96 -2.76 17.49
CA SER A 145 11.91 -3.82 17.85
C SER A 145 13.17 -3.82 16.98
N GLY A 146 13.21 -3.00 15.94
CA GLY A 146 14.34 -2.88 15.01
C GLY A 146 15.47 -1.96 15.49
N LEU A 147 15.45 -1.57 16.75
CA LEU A 147 16.52 -0.82 17.43
C LEU A 147 17.55 -1.75 18.06
#